data_53ef41d08390ef85ef07e9071ee27ec0
#
_entry.id   53ef41d08390ef85ef07e9071ee27ec0
#
_cell.length_a   1.000
_cell.length_b   1.000
_cell.length_c   1.000
_cell.angle_alpha   90.00
_cell.angle_beta   90.00
_cell.angle_gamma   90.00
#
_symmetry.space_group_name_H-M   'P 1'
#
loop_
_entity.id
_entity.type
_entity.pdbx_description
1 polymer ?
#
loop_
_entity_poly.entity_id
_entity_poly.type
_entity_poly.pdbx_seq_one_letter_code
_entity_poly.pdbx_strand_id
1 'polypeptide(L)'
;MRLSDQSRQIVQATLPVVGEHIQEIATRFYRHMFDNHPELLDGTFNRGNQVEGTQRQALAGSVAAFATALVNNPDRLPERLLSRIAHKHASLGIRPDQYQVVHDNLMWAIGDVLGDAVTAEVAAAWDEVYWLMAEALINQERGLYSARGVRPETVWRPWQVERKIRETRDVVTFVVKRIDDRLVKTSLPGQYVTVKVPMPDGVHQPRQYSLTAADDGEHRQFSVKRVRGDGKPDGEVSNHLCDRVQVGDTLTMSLPFGDVVLDDWRPAVFASAGIGVTPMAGMLSHLRHAGSGLPITLLHADVDEASFALRHQVLDDVRALPNAAVHVWYESGADSALPVDGVHAGTMDVTAVDLPDGAAYYLCGPLPFMQAVRSALIERGIRPQDIQYEVFGPDLWQADFRTEPAPGSGEDA
;
A
#
# COMPACT_ATOMS: atom_id res chain seq x y z
N MET A 1 -15.65 11.29 17.59
CA MET A 1 -14.73 10.70 18.59
C MET A 1 -13.64 11.73 18.86
N ARG A 2 -13.30 11.98 20.11
CA ARG A 2 -12.31 12.99 20.52
C ARG A 2 -11.57 12.46 21.75
N LEU A 3 -10.27 12.66 21.81
CA LEU A 3 -9.46 12.37 22.99
C LEU A 3 -9.85 13.33 24.13
N SER A 4 -10.06 12.81 25.33
CA SER A 4 -10.40 13.65 26.49
C SER A 4 -9.26 14.64 26.80
N ASP A 5 -9.59 15.81 27.35
CA ASP A 5 -8.58 16.83 27.66
C ASP A 5 -7.56 16.33 28.70
N GLN A 6 -7.98 15.48 29.62
CA GLN A 6 -7.10 14.83 30.60
C GLN A 6 -6.13 13.88 29.90
N SER A 7 -6.64 12.95 29.09
CA SER A 7 -5.81 11.98 28.37
C SER A 7 -4.87 12.70 27.38
N ARG A 8 -5.32 13.76 26.72
CA ARG A 8 -4.47 14.54 25.82
C ARG A 8 -3.24 15.12 26.53
N GLN A 9 -3.38 15.67 27.73
CA GLN A 9 -2.25 16.17 28.49
C GLN A 9 -1.28 15.07 28.87
N ILE A 10 -1.79 13.91 29.30
CA ILE A 10 -0.99 12.75 29.68
C ILE A 10 -0.26 12.18 28.46
N VAL A 11 -0.97 11.99 27.34
CA VAL A 11 -0.38 11.49 26.08
C VAL A 11 0.70 12.45 25.58
N GLN A 12 0.45 13.76 25.59
CA GLN A 12 1.45 14.77 25.21
C GLN A 12 2.73 14.69 26.07
N ALA A 13 2.58 14.45 27.36
CA ALA A 13 3.71 14.33 28.28
C ALA A 13 4.48 13.00 28.12
N THR A 14 3.79 11.91 27.80
CA THR A 14 4.37 10.56 27.73
C THR A 14 4.77 10.13 26.33
N LEU A 15 4.28 10.81 25.28
CA LEU A 15 4.57 10.48 23.87
C LEU A 15 6.08 10.42 23.56
N PRO A 16 6.94 11.32 24.07
CA PRO A 16 8.39 11.20 23.85
C PRO A 16 8.99 9.90 24.42
N VAL A 17 8.59 9.52 25.64
CA VAL A 17 9.08 8.30 26.31
C VAL A 17 8.58 7.04 25.57
N VAL A 18 7.28 7.02 25.22
CA VAL A 18 6.72 5.90 24.42
C VAL A 18 7.43 5.83 23.06
N GLY A 19 7.68 6.97 22.41
CA GLY A 19 8.39 7.04 21.13
C GLY A 19 9.81 6.51 21.19
N GLU A 20 10.55 6.79 22.27
CA GLU A 20 11.91 6.27 22.49
C GLU A 20 11.92 4.74 22.62
N HIS A 21 10.91 4.15 23.27
CA HIS A 21 10.82 2.70 23.51
C HIS A 21 9.93 1.97 22.50
N ILE A 22 9.38 2.65 21.52
CA ILE A 22 8.34 2.11 20.63
C ILE A 22 8.77 0.84 19.89
N GLN A 23 10.05 0.73 19.52
CA GLN A 23 10.58 -0.45 18.82
C GLN A 23 10.64 -1.67 19.75
N GLU A 24 10.99 -1.47 21.01
CA GLU A 24 11.01 -2.54 22.00
C GLU A 24 9.58 -2.98 22.35
N ILE A 25 8.67 -2.01 22.56
CA ILE A 25 7.24 -2.28 22.77
C ILE A 25 6.69 -3.11 21.63
N ALA A 26 6.90 -2.71 20.37
CA ALA A 26 6.43 -3.45 19.22
C ALA A 26 7.03 -4.87 19.13
N THR A 27 8.30 -5.03 19.49
CA THR A 27 8.95 -6.34 19.49
C THR A 27 8.35 -7.28 20.54
N ARG A 28 8.10 -6.79 21.75
CA ARG A 28 7.48 -7.57 22.83
C ARG A 28 6.01 -7.86 22.53
N PHE A 29 5.28 -6.88 21.99
CA PHE A 29 3.90 -7.03 21.56
C PHE A 29 3.74 -8.19 20.58
N TYR A 30 4.47 -8.19 19.46
CA TYR A 30 4.31 -9.26 18.46
C TYR A 30 4.71 -10.63 19.00
N ARG A 31 5.79 -10.70 19.77
CA ARG A 31 6.20 -11.97 20.40
C ARG A 31 5.11 -12.48 21.33
N HIS A 32 4.63 -11.66 22.28
CA HIS A 32 3.62 -12.05 23.25
C HIS A 32 2.29 -12.44 22.54
N MET A 33 1.89 -11.68 21.54
CA MET A 33 0.68 -11.95 20.76
C MET A 33 0.77 -13.31 20.04
N PHE A 34 1.87 -13.60 19.35
CA PHE A 34 1.99 -14.86 18.61
C PHE A 34 2.24 -16.08 19.51
N ASP A 35 2.86 -15.89 20.67
CA ASP A 35 3.00 -16.95 21.68
C ASP A 35 1.62 -17.37 22.25
N ASN A 36 0.72 -16.39 22.42
CA ASN A 36 -0.63 -16.63 22.95
C ASN A 36 -1.70 -16.92 21.88
N HIS A 37 -1.50 -16.41 20.65
CA HIS A 37 -2.43 -16.49 19.53
C HIS A 37 -1.72 -16.92 18.24
N PRO A 38 -1.12 -18.14 18.18
CA PRO A 38 -0.39 -18.62 17.00
C PRO A 38 -1.27 -18.74 15.75
N GLU A 39 -2.60 -18.89 15.91
CA GLU A 39 -3.57 -18.94 14.81
C GLU A 39 -3.58 -17.65 13.97
N LEU A 40 -3.17 -16.50 14.52
CA LEU A 40 -3.09 -15.24 13.78
C LEU A 40 -2.00 -15.25 12.70
N LEU A 41 -1.03 -16.13 12.79
CA LEU A 41 0.00 -16.29 11.75
C LEU A 41 -0.57 -16.92 10.48
N ASP A 42 -1.72 -17.63 10.57
CA ASP A 42 -2.36 -18.23 9.42
C ASP A 42 -3.21 -17.21 8.65
N GLY A 43 -2.73 -16.78 7.52
CA GLY A 43 -3.46 -15.94 6.57
C GLY A 43 -3.66 -14.47 6.95
N THR A 44 -3.08 -14.01 8.08
CA THR A 44 -3.23 -12.61 8.53
C THR A 44 -1.90 -11.85 8.45
N PHE A 45 -0.82 -12.41 8.96
CA PHE A 45 0.47 -11.75 9.04
C PHE A 45 1.49 -12.27 8.02
N ASN A 46 2.29 -11.35 7.48
CA ASN A 46 3.40 -11.67 6.59
C ASN A 46 4.64 -12.09 7.41
N ARG A 47 5.02 -13.37 7.34
CA ARG A 47 6.20 -13.91 8.07
C ARG A 47 7.51 -13.22 7.68
N GLY A 48 7.70 -12.84 6.42
CA GLY A 48 8.88 -12.12 5.97
C GLY A 48 9.02 -10.76 6.65
N ASN A 49 7.94 -9.98 6.71
CA ASN A 49 7.93 -8.68 7.39
C ASN A 49 8.14 -8.82 8.92
N GLN A 50 7.75 -9.97 9.51
CA GLN A 50 8.02 -10.26 10.92
C GLN A 50 9.51 -10.51 11.16
N VAL A 51 10.15 -11.32 10.31
CA VAL A 51 11.59 -11.63 10.40
C VAL A 51 12.43 -10.36 10.20
N GLU A 52 12.11 -9.53 9.21
CA GLU A 52 12.83 -8.29 8.92
C GLU A 52 12.53 -7.14 9.90
N GLY A 53 11.50 -7.27 10.74
CA GLY A 53 11.10 -6.24 11.69
C GLY A 53 10.36 -5.04 11.10
N THR A 54 10.14 -4.99 9.79
CA THR A 54 9.48 -3.88 9.11
C THR A 54 8.02 -3.71 9.54
N GLN A 55 7.32 -4.80 9.84
CA GLN A 55 5.95 -4.73 10.37
C GLN A 55 5.90 -4.14 11.78
N ARG A 56 6.92 -4.44 12.63
CA ARG A 56 7.06 -3.84 13.96
C ARG A 56 7.25 -2.34 13.87
N GLN A 57 8.10 -1.89 12.95
CA GLN A 57 8.34 -0.47 12.70
C GLN A 57 7.08 0.24 12.19
N ALA A 58 6.29 -0.39 11.31
CA ALA A 58 5.08 0.19 10.78
C ALA A 58 3.97 0.35 11.83
N LEU A 59 3.76 -0.66 12.69
CA LEU A 59 2.80 -0.54 13.80
C LEU A 59 3.22 0.59 14.74
N ALA A 60 4.48 0.56 15.16
CA ALA A 60 5.07 1.58 16.03
C ALA A 60 4.89 3.00 15.45
N GLY A 61 5.25 3.17 14.17
CA GLY A 61 5.08 4.42 13.46
C GLY A 61 3.62 4.87 13.36
N SER A 62 2.70 3.95 13.07
CA SER A 62 1.27 4.28 12.94
C SER A 62 0.64 4.71 14.25
N VAL A 63 0.95 4.04 15.37
CA VAL A 63 0.43 4.41 16.70
C VAL A 63 1.00 5.77 17.14
N ALA A 64 2.31 6.00 16.95
CA ALA A 64 2.94 7.27 17.29
C ALA A 64 2.39 8.43 16.42
N ALA A 65 2.21 8.21 15.12
CA ALA A 65 1.64 9.21 14.21
C ALA A 65 0.19 9.53 14.57
N PHE A 66 -0.62 8.52 14.89
CA PHE A 66 -1.99 8.71 15.31
C PHE A 66 -2.08 9.48 16.63
N ALA A 67 -1.30 9.11 17.64
CA ALA A 67 -1.25 9.83 18.93
C ALA A 67 -0.80 11.29 18.73
N THR A 68 0.24 11.52 17.90
CA THR A 68 0.71 12.87 17.55
C THR A 68 -0.40 13.70 16.88
N ALA A 69 -1.14 13.11 15.94
CA ALA A 69 -2.25 13.77 15.26
C ALA A 69 -3.35 14.18 16.25
N LEU A 70 -3.73 13.30 17.19
CA LEU A 70 -4.74 13.60 18.22
C LEU A 70 -4.30 14.69 19.19
N VAL A 71 -3.02 14.72 19.57
CA VAL A 71 -2.48 15.77 20.44
C VAL A 71 -2.52 17.13 19.76
N ASN A 72 -2.12 17.19 18.48
CA ASN A 72 -2.03 18.43 17.71
C ASN A 72 -3.40 18.92 17.19
N ASN A 73 -4.27 17.97 16.81
CA ASN A 73 -5.59 18.26 16.23
C ASN A 73 -6.66 17.39 16.88
N PRO A 74 -7.09 17.68 18.12
CA PRO A 74 -7.97 16.79 18.90
C PRO A 74 -9.37 16.60 18.29
N ASP A 75 -9.78 17.48 17.40
CA ASP A 75 -11.11 17.45 16.78
C ASP A 75 -11.10 16.78 15.39
N ARG A 76 -9.92 16.35 14.89
CA ARG A 76 -9.78 15.76 13.57
C ARG A 76 -8.94 14.48 13.59
N LEU A 77 -9.51 13.40 13.07
CA LEU A 77 -8.76 12.15 12.87
C LEU A 77 -7.88 12.21 11.60
N PRO A 78 -6.72 11.57 11.61
CA PRO A 78 -5.84 11.47 10.42
C PRO A 78 -6.43 10.48 9.39
N GLU A 79 -7.41 10.94 8.60
CA GLU A 79 -8.21 10.10 7.71
C GLU A 79 -7.37 9.32 6.69
N ARG A 80 -6.34 9.93 6.08
CA ARG A 80 -5.49 9.24 5.09
C ARG A 80 -4.70 8.07 5.68
N LEU A 81 -4.14 8.24 6.91
CA LEU A 81 -3.48 7.15 7.62
C LEU A 81 -4.43 6.00 7.85
N LEU A 82 -5.60 6.31 8.41
CA LEU A 82 -6.61 5.33 8.75
C LEU A 82 -7.15 4.64 7.49
N SER A 83 -7.35 5.37 6.40
CA SER A 83 -7.84 4.83 5.13
C SER A 83 -6.92 3.73 4.59
N ARG A 84 -5.61 3.99 4.51
CA ARG A 84 -4.63 3.00 4.03
C ARG A 84 -4.61 1.74 4.89
N ILE A 85 -4.63 1.90 6.22
CA ILE A 85 -4.69 0.78 7.15
C ILE A 85 -6.00 0.01 6.98
N ALA A 86 -7.15 0.70 6.94
CA ALA A 86 -8.46 0.08 6.80
C ALA A 86 -8.60 -0.72 5.49
N HIS A 87 -8.11 -0.20 4.36
CA HIS A 87 -8.11 -0.94 3.10
C HIS A 87 -7.26 -2.21 3.17
N LYS A 88 -6.09 -2.15 3.82
CA LYS A 88 -5.24 -3.32 4.02
C LYS A 88 -5.92 -4.36 4.92
N HIS A 89 -6.47 -3.94 6.04
CA HIS A 89 -7.23 -4.80 6.95
C HIS A 89 -8.43 -5.44 6.25
N ALA A 90 -9.19 -4.64 5.50
CA ALA A 90 -10.34 -5.15 4.74
C ALA A 90 -9.91 -6.20 3.70
N SER A 91 -8.77 -6.04 3.05
CA SER A 91 -8.23 -7.02 2.09
C SER A 91 -7.82 -8.35 2.74
N LEU A 92 -7.57 -8.34 4.04
CA LEU A 92 -7.24 -9.51 4.85
C LEU A 92 -8.45 -10.13 5.54
N GLY A 93 -9.60 -9.46 5.52
CA GLY A 93 -10.81 -9.90 6.20
C GLY A 93 -10.75 -9.72 7.72
N ILE A 94 -10.09 -8.66 8.21
CA ILE A 94 -9.98 -8.36 9.63
C ILE A 94 -11.37 -8.12 10.24
N ARG A 95 -11.60 -8.69 11.41
CA ARG A 95 -12.85 -8.63 12.16
C ARG A 95 -12.72 -7.73 13.40
N PRO A 96 -13.83 -7.12 13.86
CA PRO A 96 -13.82 -6.25 15.04
C PRO A 96 -13.30 -6.93 16.32
N ASP A 97 -13.57 -8.23 16.51
CA ASP A 97 -13.11 -8.99 17.68
C ASP A 97 -11.58 -9.12 17.78
N GLN A 98 -10.89 -9.05 16.65
CA GLN A 98 -9.41 -9.13 16.62
C GLN A 98 -8.73 -7.88 17.21
N TYR A 99 -9.44 -6.74 17.24
CA TYR A 99 -8.91 -5.52 17.87
C TYR A 99 -8.73 -5.67 19.39
N GLN A 100 -9.59 -6.46 20.06
CA GLN A 100 -9.42 -6.76 21.48
C GLN A 100 -8.12 -7.55 21.71
N VAL A 101 -7.83 -8.53 20.87
CA VAL A 101 -6.58 -9.31 20.98
C VAL A 101 -5.36 -8.40 20.83
N VAL A 102 -5.38 -7.49 19.84
CA VAL A 102 -4.29 -6.53 19.64
C VAL A 102 -4.16 -5.59 20.85
N HIS A 103 -5.28 -5.07 21.37
CA HIS A 103 -5.32 -4.21 22.55
C HIS A 103 -4.63 -4.85 23.74
N ASP A 104 -5.08 -6.04 24.14
CA ASP A 104 -4.61 -6.71 25.35
C ASP A 104 -3.11 -6.98 25.31
N ASN A 105 -2.61 -7.42 24.15
CA ASN A 105 -1.18 -7.68 23.97
C ASN A 105 -0.35 -6.40 23.85
N LEU A 106 -0.88 -5.31 23.28
CA LEU A 106 -0.18 -4.03 23.19
C LEU A 106 -0.08 -3.35 24.56
N MET A 107 -1.17 -3.31 25.32
CA MET A 107 -1.17 -2.74 26.67
C MET A 107 -0.24 -3.53 27.60
N TRP A 108 -0.25 -4.87 27.49
CA TRP A 108 0.74 -5.70 28.20
C TRP A 108 2.19 -5.30 27.83
N ALA A 109 2.50 -5.14 26.54
CA ALA A 109 3.85 -4.80 26.11
C ALA A 109 4.30 -3.41 26.57
N ILE A 110 3.40 -2.43 26.57
CA ILE A 110 3.65 -1.09 27.12
C ILE A 110 4.01 -1.18 28.61
N GLY A 111 3.22 -1.93 29.39
CA GLY A 111 3.48 -2.14 30.81
C GLY A 111 4.78 -2.88 31.08
N ASP A 112 5.09 -3.91 30.29
CA ASP A 112 6.30 -4.74 30.42
C ASP A 112 7.60 -3.96 30.11
N VAL A 113 7.54 -3.02 29.16
CA VAL A 113 8.71 -2.20 28.75
C VAL A 113 8.89 -0.99 29.66
N LEU A 114 7.81 -0.28 29.98
CA LEU A 114 7.92 1.00 30.69
C LEU A 114 7.78 0.87 32.22
N GLY A 115 7.36 -0.30 32.71
CA GLY A 115 7.31 -0.61 34.16
C GLY A 115 6.54 0.43 34.96
N ASP A 116 7.15 0.93 36.03
CA ASP A 116 6.55 1.87 36.99
C ASP A 116 6.18 3.25 36.36
N ALA A 117 6.65 3.55 35.14
CA ALA A 117 6.25 4.77 34.44
C ALA A 117 4.81 4.68 33.92
N VAL A 118 4.22 3.49 33.84
CA VAL A 118 2.83 3.28 33.44
C VAL A 118 1.92 3.33 34.66
N THR A 119 1.64 4.54 35.15
CA THR A 119 0.63 4.71 36.18
C THR A 119 -0.77 4.38 35.68
N ALA A 120 -1.75 4.24 36.57
CA ALA A 120 -3.14 3.98 36.17
C ALA A 120 -3.70 5.05 35.22
N GLU A 121 -3.31 6.32 35.41
CA GLU A 121 -3.72 7.43 34.55
C GLU A 121 -3.06 7.35 33.17
N VAL A 122 -1.77 6.97 33.11
CA VAL A 122 -1.05 6.77 31.86
C VAL A 122 -1.66 5.60 31.07
N ALA A 123 -1.91 4.48 31.75
CA ALA A 123 -2.57 3.33 31.14
C ALA A 123 -3.94 3.70 30.55
N ALA A 124 -4.78 4.42 31.33
CA ALA A 124 -6.11 4.84 30.87
C ALA A 124 -6.04 5.81 29.69
N ALA A 125 -5.06 6.70 29.63
CA ALA A 125 -4.90 7.65 28.53
C ALA A 125 -4.47 6.96 27.22
N TRP A 126 -3.57 5.99 27.27
CA TRP A 126 -3.16 5.21 26.11
C TRP A 126 -4.21 4.18 25.68
N ASP A 127 -5.01 3.66 26.61
CA ASP A 127 -6.20 2.87 26.32
C ASP A 127 -7.20 3.68 25.48
N GLU A 128 -7.49 4.93 25.87
CA GLU A 128 -8.37 5.83 25.11
C GLU A 128 -7.82 6.10 23.70
N VAL A 129 -6.51 6.35 23.54
CA VAL A 129 -5.88 6.53 22.21
C VAL A 129 -6.07 5.28 21.35
N TYR A 130 -5.83 4.09 21.93
CA TYR A 130 -6.00 2.84 21.20
C TYR A 130 -7.43 2.66 20.70
N TRP A 131 -8.42 2.81 21.57
CA TRP A 131 -9.82 2.59 21.20
C TRP A 131 -10.34 3.64 20.23
N LEU A 132 -9.88 4.89 20.30
CA LEU A 132 -10.19 5.90 19.28
C LEU A 132 -9.68 5.48 17.89
N MET A 133 -8.48 4.94 17.80
CA MET A 133 -7.93 4.42 16.54
C MET A 133 -8.68 3.17 16.07
N ALA A 134 -8.89 2.21 16.96
CA ALA A 134 -9.57 0.94 16.68
C ALA A 134 -11.01 1.16 16.19
N GLU A 135 -11.78 1.99 16.87
CA GLU A 135 -13.18 2.30 16.48
C GLU A 135 -13.23 3.03 15.14
N ALA A 136 -12.30 3.95 14.88
CA ALA A 136 -12.21 4.63 13.59
C ALA A 136 -11.92 3.64 12.45
N LEU A 137 -10.96 2.71 12.64
CA LEU A 137 -10.64 1.65 11.69
C LEU A 137 -11.81 0.69 11.49
N ILE A 138 -12.40 0.17 12.57
CA ILE A 138 -13.58 -0.73 12.51
C ILE A 138 -14.73 -0.08 11.72
N ASN A 139 -14.98 1.22 11.91
CA ASN A 139 -16.02 1.93 11.19
C ASN A 139 -15.70 2.08 9.70
N GLN A 140 -14.46 2.41 9.35
CA GLN A 140 -14.02 2.48 7.95
C GLN A 140 -14.09 1.11 7.27
N GLU A 141 -13.57 0.06 7.92
CA GLU A 141 -13.61 -1.32 7.43
C GLU A 141 -15.04 -1.81 7.21
N ARG A 142 -15.96 -1.52 8.16
CA ARG A 142 -17.39 -1.81 8.00
C ARG A 142 -17.96 -1.12 6.76
N GLY A 143 -17.59 0.13 6.52
CA GLY A 143 -17.97 0.86 5.31
C GLY A 143 -17.44 0.19 4.04
N LEU A 144 -16.17 -0.23 4.04
CA LEU A 144 -15.53 -0.92 2.92
C LEU A 144 -16.20 -2.27 2.62
N TYR A 145 -16.52 -3.08 3.64
CA TYR A 145 -17.24 -4.34 3.46
C TYR A 145 -18.66 -4.12 2.94
N SER A 146 -19.39 -3.17 3.54
CA SER A 146 -20.76 -2.83 3.14
C SER A 146 -20.80 -2.33 1.70
N ALA A 147 -19.88 -1.45 1.30
CA ALA A 147 -19.79 -0.95 -0.06
C ALA A 147 -19.57 -2.06 -1.10
N ARG A 148 -19.00 -3.19 -0.71
CA ARG A 148 -18.79 -4.38 -1.56
C ARG A 148 -19.85 -5.45 -1.37
N GLY A 149 -20.81 -5.26 -0.46
CA GLY A 149 -21.87 -6.24 -0.18
C GLY A 149 -21.33 -7.54 0.44
N VAL A 150 -20.28 -7.45 1.26
CA VAL A 150 -19.62 -8.61 1.89
C VAL A 150 -19.44 -8.39 3.39
N ARG A 151 -19.04 -9.46 4.08
CA ARG A 151 -18.57 -9.46 5.47
C ARG A 151 -17.09 -9.87 5.49
N PRO A 152 -16.34 -9.63 6.57
CA PRO A 152 -14.95 -10.02 6.70
C PRO A 152 -14.66 -11.46 6.25
N GLU A 153 -15.51 -12.41 6.66
CA GLU A 153 -15.35 -13.85 6.38
C GLU A 153 -15.59 -14.18 4.90
N THR A 154 -16.23 -13.29 4.15
CA THR A 154 -16.64 -13.54 2.77
C THR A 154 -15.88 -12.73 1.72
N VAL A 155 -14.78 -12.07 2.12
CA VAL A 155 -13.95 -11.29 1.17
C VAL A 155 -13.15 -12.18 0.21
N TRP A 156 -12.88 -13.42 0.62
CA TRP A 156 -12.08 -14.37 -0.12
C TRP A 156 -12.88 -15.06 -1.22
N ARG A 157 -12.30 -15.17 -2.42
CA ARG A 157 -12.90 -15.81 -3.59
C ARG A 157 -11.89 -16.73 -4.26
N PRO A 158 -12.35 -17.88 -4.81
CA PRO A 158 -11.53 -18.74 -5.65
C PRO A 158 -11.45 -18.15 -7.07
N TRP A 159 -10.24 -18.13 -7.62
CA TRP A 159 -9.94 -17.70 -8.98
C TRP A 159 -9.06 -18.76 -9.66
N GLN A 160 -9.37 -19.14 -10.90
CA GLN A 160 -8.55 -20.09 -11.66
C GLN A 160 -7.53 -19.34 -12.51
N VAL A 161 -6.29 -19.77 -12.47
CA VAL A 161 -5.23 -19.26 -13.35
C VAL A 161 -5.53 -19.68 -14.78
N GLU A 162 -5.82 -18.72 -15.65
CA GLU A 162 -6.08 -18.94 -17.06
C GLU A 162 -4.84 -18.73 -17.92
N ARG A 163 -4.01 -17.74 -17.57
CA ARG A 163 -2.73 -17.48 -18.24
C ARG A 163 -1.65 -17.14 -17.22
N LYS A 164 -0.43 -17.57 -17.56
CA LYS A 164 0.79 -17.25 -16.83
C LYS A 164 1.80 -16.74 -17.85
N ILE A 165 2.16 -15.46 -17.78
CA ILE A 165 2.95 -14.75 -18.78
C ILE A 165 4.27 -14.35 -18.13
N ARG A 166 5.39 -14.70 -18.77
CA ARG A 166 6.71 -14.24 -18.33
C ARG A 166 6.98 -12.86 -18.91
N GLU A 167 7.02 -11.86 -18.06
CA GLU A 167 7.30 -10.47 -18.46
C GLU A 167 8.78 -10.19 -18.58
N THR A 168 9.54 -10.56 -17.56
CA THR A 168 10.99 -10.42 -17.49
C THR A 168 11.63 -11.69 -16.91
N ARG A 169 12.94 -11.65 -16.65
CA ARG A 169 13.62 -12.76 -15.95
C ARG A 169 12.99 -13.07 -14.59
N ASP A 170 12.57 -12.03 -13.87
CA ASP A 170 12.12 -12.12 -12.48
C ASP A 170 10.67 -11.70 -12.27
N VAL A 171 9.90 -11.40 -13.32
CA VAL A 171 8.50 -11.00 -13.23
C VAL A 171 7.60 -11.92 -14.04
N VAL A 172 6.52 -12.36 -13.41
CA VAL A 172 5.45 -13.18 -14.02
C VAL A 172 4.11 -12.51 -13.80
N THR A 173 3.32 -12.39 -14.85
CA THR A 173 1.94 -11.91 -14.82
C THR A 173 0.98 -13.11 -14.82
N PHE A 174 0.01 -13.07 -13.91
CA PHE A 174 -1.10 -14.00 -13.82
C PHE A 174 -2.38 -13.33 -14.30
N VAL A 175 -3.06 -13.98 -15.23
CA VAL A 175 -4.45 -13.68 -15.58
C VAL A 175 -5.30 -14.78 -14.96
N VAL A 176 -6.23 -14.39 -14.12
CA VAL A 176 -7.10 -15.32 -13.39
C VAL A 176 -8.55 -15.04 -13.73
N LYS A 177 -9.33 -16.11 -13.85
CA LYS A 177 -10.76 -16.09 -14.16
C LYS A 177 -11.57 -16.45 -12.93
N ARG A 178 -12.67 -15.75 -12.75
CA ARG A 178 -13.64 -16.06 -11.71
C ARG A 178 -14.27 -17.43 -11.96
N ILE A 179 -14.38 -18.24 -10.89
CA ILE A 179 -14.97 -19.58 -10.96
C ILE A 179 -16.17 -19.77 -10.02
N ASP A 180 -16.61 -18.72 -9.34
CA ASP A 180 -17.83 -18.71 -8.54
C ASP A 180 -18.90 -17.77 -9.16
N ASP A 181 -20.19 -18.02 -8.87
CA ASP A 181 -21.31 -17.25 -9.40
C ASP A 181 -21.67 -16.03 -8.52
N ARG A 182 -20.89 -15.76 -7.47
CA ARG A 182 -21.17 -14.62 -6.59
C ARG A 182 -20.81 -13.32 -7.29
N LEU A 183 -21.68 -12.33 -7.18
CA LEU A 183 -21.39 -11.00 -7.70
C LEU A 183 -20.11 -10.43 -7.11
N VAL A 184 -19.21 -9.99 -7.97
CA VAL A 184 -18.00 -9.24 -7.60
C VAL A 184 -18.15 -7.84 -8.13
N LYS A 185 -18.05 -6.85 -7.24
CA LYS A 185 -18.03 -5.46 -7.67
C LYS A 185 -16.79 -5.16 -8.48
N THR A 186 -16.96 -4.28 -9.46
CA THR A 186 -15.88 -3.76 -10.30
C THR A 186 -14.74 -3.21 -9.43
N SER A 187 -13.51 -3.52 -9.79
CA SER A 187 -12.34 -2.87 -9.20
C SER A 187 -12.18 -1.46 -9.72
N LEU A 188 -11.68 -0.57 -8.86
CA LEU A 188 -11.26 0.76 -9.29
C LEU A 188 -9.79 0.70 -9.75
N PRO A 189 -9.40 1.48 -10.77
CA PRO A 189 -8.03 1.50 -11.28
C PRO A 189 -7.06 2.01 -10.20
N GLY A 190 -5.99 1.25 -9.95
CA GLY A 190 -5.04 1.48 -8.86
C GLY A 190 -5.22 0.52 -7.67
N GLN A 191 -6.36 -0.13 -7.54
CA GLN A 191 -6.60 -1.10 -6.46
C GLN A 191 -5.76 -2.36 -6.59
N TYR A 192 -5.62 -3.08 -5.48
CA TYR A 192 -4.93 -4.35 -5.36
C TYR A 192 -5.86 -5.45 -4.83
N VAL A 193 -5.42 -6.68 -4.97
CA VAL A 193 -5.99 -7.87 -4.33
C VAL A 193 -4.96 -8.48 -3.39
N THR A 194 -5.42 -9.13 -2.33
CA THR A 194 -4.57 -9.99 -1.51
C THR A 194 -4.71 -11.43 -2.00
N VAL A 195 -3.59 -12.03 -2.36
CA VAL A 195 -3.52 -13.47 -2.69
C VAL A 195 -3.11 -14.23 -1.44
N LYS A 196 -3.91 -15.21 -1.04
CA LYS A 196 -3.64 -16.08 0.11
C LYS A 196 -3.07 -17.40 -0.42
N VAL A 197 -1.81 -17.65 -0.14
CA VAL A 197 -1.05 -18.77 -0.69
C VAL A 197 -0.81 -19.81 0.40
N PRO A 198 -1.25 -21.07 0.22
CA PRO A 198 -0.91 -22.15 1.13
C PRO A 198 0.57 -22.53 0.97
N MET A 199 1.30 -22.51 2.09
CA MET A 199 2.71 -22.85 2.11
C MET A 199 2.91 -24.35 2.47
N PRO A 200 4.09 -24.94 2.21
CA PRO A 200 4.34 -26.35 2.45
C PRO A 200 4.17 -26.81 3.90
N ASP A 201 4.28 -25.90 4.85
CA ASP A 201 4.05 -26.14 6.29
C ASP A 201 2.58 -26.05 6.71
N GLY A 202 1.67 -25.83 5.75
CA GLY A 202 0.22 -25.73 5.99
C GLY A 202 -0.28 -24.34 6.38
N VAL A 203 0.61 -23.38 6.61
CA VAL A 203 0.25 -21.98 6.96
C VAL A 203 0.00 -21.18 5.69
N HIS A 204 -1.08 -20.41 5.67
CA HIS A 204 -1.35 -19.51 4.55
C HIS A 204 -0.62 -18.17 4.70
N GLN A 205 -0.01 -17.72 3.62
CA GLN A 205 0.69 -16.44 3.59
C GLN A 205 0.00 -15.45 2.64
N PRO A 206 -0.44 -14.28 3.12
CA PRO A 206 -1.07 -13.26 2.29
C PRO A 206 -0.05 -12.32 1.67
N ARG A 207 -0.27 -11.92 0.39
CA ARG A 207 0.48 -10.85 -0.29
C ARG A 207 -0.45 -10.01 -1.14
N GLN A 208 -0.25 -8.71 -1.09
CA GLN A 208 -0.95 -7.74 -1.92
C GLN A 208 -0.28 -7.63 -3.28
N TYR A 209 -1.11 -7.61 -4.35
CA TYR A 209 -0.67 -7.36 -5.72
C TYR A 209 -1.63 -6.40 -6.40
N SER A 210 -1.09 -5.31 -6.95
CA SER A 210 -1.86 -4.34 -7.72
C SER A 210 -2.48 -5.00 -8.95
N LEU A 211 -3.72 -4.62 -9.26
CA LEU A 211 -4.37 -5.03 -10.50
C LEU A 211 -3.75 -4.26 -11.67
N THR A 212 -3.36 -4.98 -12.72
CA THR A 212 -2.58 -4.44 -13.84
C THR A 212 -3.39 -4.30 -15.14
N ALA A 213 -4.69 -4.61 -15.11
CA ALA A 213 -5.60 -4.45 -16.24
C ALA A 213 -6.91 -3.83 -15.79
N ALA A 214 -7.63 -3.20 -16.74
CA ALA A 214 -8.99 -2.74 -16.54
C ALA A 214 -9.90 -3.90 -16.17
N ASP A 215 -10.91 -3.61 -15.37
CA ASP A 215 -11.89 -4.59 -14.94
C ASP A 215 -12.90 -4.92 -16.05
N ASP A 216 -12.99 -6.18 -16.41
CA ASP A 216 -13.98 -6.71 -17.36
C ASP A 216 -15.12 -7.50 -16.68
N GLY A 217 -15.11 -7.56 -15.34
CA GLY A 217 -16.08 -8.31 -14.54
C GLY A 217 -15.83 -9.81 -14.42
N GLU A 218 -14.96 -10.38 -15.24
CA GLU A 218 -14.67 -11.83 -15.28
C GLU A 218 -13.23 -12.17 -14.89
N HIS A 219 -12.28 -11.34 -15.31
CA HIS A 219 -10.87 -11.59 -15.12
C HIS A 219 -10.23 -10.59 -14.15
N ARG A 220 -9.11 -10.99 -13.59
CA ARG A 220 -8.17 -10.13 -12.88
C ARG A 220 -6.77 -10.42 -13.38
N GLN A 221 -5.95 -9.37 -13.46
CA GLN A 221 -4.56 -9.50 -13.84
C GLN A 221 -3.69 -8.86 -12.76
N PHE A 222 -2.63 -9.55 -12.35
CA PHE A 222 -1.62 -9.04 -11.43
C PHE A 222 -0.25 -9.61 -11.76
N SER A 223 0.80 -8.87 -11.39
CA SER A 223 2.18 -9.28 -11.68
C SER A 223 2.97 -9.51 -10.40
N VAL A 224 3.78 -10.55 -10.40
CA VAL A 224 4.59 -10.99 -9.27
C VAL A 224 6.07 -10.86 -9.63
N LYS A 225 6.79 -9.98 -8.93
CA LYS A 225 8.25 -9.94 -8.99
C LYS A 225 8.82 -10.95 -8.01
N ARG A 226 9.67 -11.83 -8.49
CA ARG A 226 10.41 -12.78 -7.66
C ARG A 226 11.37 -12.01 -6.75
N VAL A 227 11.24 -12.21 -5.45
CA VAL A 227 12.17 -11.65 -4.47
C VAL A 227 13.30 -12.64 -4.25
N ARG A 228 14.51 -12.23 -4.57
CA ARG A 228 15.75 -12.96 -4.29
C ARG A 228 16.42 -12.34 -3.07
N GLY A 229 16.93 -13.18 -2.21
CA GLY A 229 17.37 -12.78 -0.88
C GLY A 229 18.66 -11.99 -0.80
N ASP A 230 19.51 -11.98 -1.80
CA ASP A 230 20.83 -11.28 -1.80
C ASP A 230 21.47 -11.22 -0.39
N GLY A 231 21.77 -12.41 0.15
CA GLY A 231 22.27 -12.57 1.52
C GLY A 231 21.19 -12.73 2.62
N LYS A 232 19.89 -12.64 2.27
CA LYS A 232 18.72 -12.94 3.09
C LYS A 232 17.96 -14.13 2.51
N PRO A 233 16.98 -14.72 3.22
CA PRO A 233 16.11 -15.72 2.65
C PRO A 233 15.33 -15.18 1.43
N ASP A 234 15.14 -16.02 0.42
CA ASP A 234 14.29 -15.72 -0.74
C ASP A 234 12.84 -15.45 -0.31
N GLY A 235 12.15 -14.61 -1.08
CA GLY A 235 10.74 -14.30 -0.85
C GLY A 235 9.86 -15.54 -1.03
N GLU A 236 9.40 -16.12 0.05
CA GLU A 236 8.67 -17.39 0.10
C GLU A 236 7.49 -17.43 -0.88
N VAL A 237 6.57 -16.47 -0.78
CA VAL A 237 5.34 -16.42 -1.59
C VAL A 237 5.63 -16.11 -3.06
N SER A 238 6.49 -15.14 -3.34
CA SER A 238 6.80 -14.75 -4.72
C SER A 238 7.48 -15.90 -5.50
N ASN A 239 8.38 -16.63 -4.86
CA ASN A 239 9.01 -17.81 -5.47
C ASN A 239 8.01 -18.95 -5.64
N HIS A 240 7.14 -19.21 -4.64
CA HIS A 240 6.08 -20.22 -4.77
C HIS A 240 5.14 -19.90 -5.95
N LEU A 241 4.64 -18.68 -6.06
CA LEU A 241 3.78 -18.27 -7.18
C LEU A 241 4.50 -18.43 -8.52
N CYS A 242 5.74 -17.97 -8.62
CA CYS A 242 6.51 -18.06 -9.87
C CYS A 242 6.83 -19.50 -10.28
N ASP A 243 7.14 -20.40 -9.33
CA ASP A 243 7.66 -21.73 -9.64
C ASP A 243 6.61 -22.83 -9.58
N ARG A 244 5.62 -22.74 -8.69
CA ARG A 244 4.69 -23.83 -8.40
C ARG A 244 3.33 -23.65 -9.02
N VAL A 245 2.81 -22.42 -9.03
CA VAL A 245 1.47 -22.16 -9.58
C VAL A 245 1.49 -22.26 -11.10
N GLN A 246 0.55 -23.03 -11.66
CA GLN A 246 0.40 -23.27 -13.09
C GLN A 246 -0.97 -22.85 -13.61
N VAL A 247 -1.13 -22.81 -14.93
CA VAL A 247 -2.43 -22.65 -15.59
C VAL A 247 -3.35 -23.80 -15.19
N GLY A 248 -4.57 -23.47 -14.80
CA GLY A 248 -5.57 -24.41 -14.27
C GLY A 248 -5.63 -24.45 -12.74
N ASP A 249 -4.58 -24.01 -12.03
CA ASP A 249 -4.60 -23.95 -10.57
C ASP A 249 -5.58 -22.90 -10.05
N THR A 250 -6.06 -23.10 -8.83
CA THR A 250 -6.95 -22.15 -8.14
C THR A 250 -6.18 -21.36 -7.10
N LEU A 251 -6.32 -20.03 -7.16
CA LEU A 251 -5.81 -19.09 -6.17
C LEU A 251 -6.97 -18.55 -5.32
N THR A 252 -6.75 -18.42 -4.01
CA THR A 252 -7.66 -17.72 -3.13
C THR A 252 -7.25 -16.24 -3.07
N MET A 253 -8.15 -15.35 -3.51
CA MET A 253 -7.88 -13.92 -3.58
C MET A 253 -8.96 -13.12 -2.88
N SER A 254 -8.59 -11.99 -2.29
CA SER A 254 -9.57 -11.04 -1.75
C SER A 254 -10.35 -10.33 -2.86
N LEU A 255 -11.44 -9.68 -2.50
CA LEU A 255 -11.99 -8.60 -3.31
C LEU A 255 -10.98 -7.46 -3.45
N PRO A 256 -11.12 -6.57 -4.48
CA PRO A 256 -10.23 -5.44 -4.65
C PRO A 256 -10.37 -4.41 -3.52
N PHE A 257 -9.24 -3.95 -3.01
CA PHE A 257 -9.13 -2.86 -2.04
C PHE A 257 -7.96 -1.95 -2.44
N GLY A 258 -7.76 -0.86 -1.72
CA GLY A 258 -6.75 0.17 -1.98
C GLY A 258 -7.38 1.53 -2.02
N ASP A 259 -6.71 2.53 -1.45
CA ASP A 259 -7.15 3.93 -1.36
C ASP A 259 -6.48 4.82 -2.41
N VAL A 260 -5.40 4.36 -3.03
CA VAL A 260 -4.77 5.03 -4.19
C VAL A 260 -5.53 4.63 -5.44
N VAL A 261 -6.49 5.47 -5.83
CA VAL A 261 -7.38 5.24 -6.97
C VAL A 261 -7.24 6.38 -7.96
N LEU A 262 -7.27 6.03 -9.25
CA LEU A 262 -7.19 6.99 -10.34
C LEU A 262 -8.33 8.01 -10.26
N ASP A 263 -7.96 9.27 -10.38
CA ASP A 263 -8.86 10.39 -10.59
C ASP A 263 -8.99 10.61 -12.09
N ASP A 264 -10.02 10.03 -12.72
CA ASP A 264 -10.17 9.89 -14.17
C ASP A 264 -10.82 11.10 -14.86
N TRP A 265 -11.05 12.20 -14.14
CA TRP A 265 -11.63 13.44 -14.66
C TRP A 265 -10.62 14.56 -14.89
N ARG A 266 -9.34 14.38 -14.53
CA ARG A 266 -8.26 15.37 -14.74
C ARG A 266 -6.98 14.73 -15.30
N PRO A 267 -6.04 15.53 -15.85
CA PRO A 267 -4.75 15.03 -16.29
C PRO A 267 -4.06 14.18 -15.23
N ALA A 268 -3.28 13.19 -15.65
CA ALA A 268 -2.54 12.32 -14.72
C ALA A 268 -1.07 12.17 -15.09
N VAL A 269 -0.22 12.16 -14.06
CA VAL A 269 1.22 11.86 -14.16
C VAL A 269 1.50 10.62 -13.32
N PHE A 270 2.00 9.59 -13.96
CA PHE A 270 2.40 8.34 -13.34
C PHE A 270 3.92 8.29 -13.24
N ALA A 271 4.47 8.21 -12.02
CA ALA A 271 5.90 8.07 -11.79
C ALA A 271 6.18 6.73 -11.09
N SER A 272 6.87 5.84 -11.77
CA SER A 272 7.11 4.48 -11.28
C SER A 272 8.57 4.06 -11.43
N ALA A 273 9.00 3.13 -10.54
CA ALA A 273 10.31 2.49 -10.68
C ALA A 273 10.18 0.98 -10.47
N GLY A 274 10.81 0.21 -11.36
CA GLY A 274 10.79 -1.24 -11.35
C GLY A 274 9.36 -1.79 -11.30
N ILE A 275 9.08 -2.73 -10.37
CA ILE A 275 7.74 -3.34 -10.26
C ILE A 275 6.64 -2.36 -9.80
N GLY A 276 6.99 -1.16 -9.36
CA GLY A 276 6.03 -0.08 -9.10
C GLY A 276 5.23 0.38 -10.31
N VAL A 277 5.56 -0.10 -11.50
CA VAL A 277 4.75 0.10 -12.72
C VAL A 277 3.37 -0.59 -12.64
N THR A 278 3.18 -1.57 -11.77
CA THR A 278 1.97 -2.39 -11.76
C THR A 278 0.67 -1.63 -11.49
N PRO A 279 0.52 -0.73 -10.49
CA PRO A 279 -0.69 0.07 -10.37
C PRO A 279 -0.88 1.03 -11.55
N MET A 280 0.22 1.56 -12.11
CA MET A 280 0.17 2.47 -13.27
C MET A 280 -0.36 1.74 -14.52
N ALA A 281 0.05 0.49 -14.73
CA ALA A 281 -0.47 -0.35 -15.82
C ALA A 281 -1.99 -0.54 -15.72
N GLY A 282 -2.51 -0.80 -14.51
CA GLY A 282 -3.96 -0.90 -14.29
C GLY A 282 -4.70 0.40 -14.57
N MET A 283 -4.14 1.54 -14.15
CA MET A 283 -4.71 2.87 -14.41
C MET A 283 -4.69 3.22 -15.90
N LEU A 284 -3.57 2.97 -16.60
CA LEU A 284 -3.44 3.19 -18.04
C LEU A 284 -4.40 2.31 -18.84
N SER A 285 -4.51 1.03 -18.49
CA SER A 285 -5.45 0.11 -19.11
C SER A 285 -6.91 0.58 -18.96
N HIS A 286 -7.27 1.12 -17.78
CA HIS A 286 -8.59 1.72 -17.56
C HIS A 286 -8.81 2.95 -18.46
N LEU A 287 -7.88 3.89 -18.49
CA LEU A 287 -7.97 5.11 -19.32
C LEU A 287 -8.13 4.78 -20.80
N ARG A 288 -7.39 3.79 -21.30
CA ARG A 288 -7.53 3.29 -22.67
C ARG A 288 -8.93 2.73 -22.91
N HIS A 289 -9.44 1.86 -22.03
CA HIS A 289 -10.78 1.28 -22.17
C HIS A 289 -11.89 2.32 -22.10
N ALA A 290 -11.70 3.35 -21.29
CA ALA A 290 -12.61 4.50 -21.20
C ALA A 290 -12.50 5.46 -22.40
N GLY A 291 -11.51 5.29 -23.28
CA GLY A 291 -11.27 6.20 -24.40
C GLY A 291 -10.89 7.60 -23.95
N SER A 292 -10.10 7.72 -22.88
CA SER A 292 -9.76 9.01 -22.28
C SER A 292 -9.02 9.92 -23.27
N GLY A 293 -9.44 11.17 -23.34
CA GLY A 293 -8.77 12.24 -24.08
C GLY A 293 -7.93 13.17 -23.20
N LEU A 294 -7.78 12.85 -21.91
CA LEU A 294 -7.03 13.66 -20.97
C LEU A 294 -5.51 13.60 -21.24
N PRO A 295 -4.77 14.66 -20.94
CA PRO A 295 -3.30 14.60 -20.95
C PRO A 295 -2.77 13.61 -19.92
N ILE A 296 -1.97 12.64 -20.36
CA ILE A 296 -1.38 11.58 -19.54
C ILE A 296 0.14 11.57 -19.74
N THR A 297 0.90 11.52 -18.67
CA THR A 297 2.35 11.36 -18.75
C THR A 297 2.80 10.18 -17.92
N LEU A 298 3.43 9.19 -18.54
CA LEU A 298 4.10 8.09 -17.85
C LEU A 298 5.59 8.38 -17.74
N LEU A 299 6.11 8.35 -16.53
CA LEU A 299 7.52 8.41 -16.19
C LEU A 299 7.89 7.07 -15.55
N HIS A 300 8.80 6.31 -16.17
CA HIS A 300 9.23 5.02 -15.65
C HIS A 300 10.74 4.92 -15.55
N ALA A 301 11.23 4.39 -14.43
CA ALA A 301 12.67 4.12 -14.22
C ALA A 301 12.90 2.62 -13.97
N ASP A 302 13.93 2.08 -14.59
CA ASP A 302 14.36 0.69 -14.34
C ASP A 302 15.88 0.55 -14.54
N VAL A 303 16.44 -0.60 -14.23
CA VAL A 303 17.85 -0.89 -14.43
C VAL A 303 18.21 -0.84 -15.93
N ASP A 304 17.40 -1.51 -16.75
CA ASP A 304 17.51 -1.58 -18.20
C ASP A 304 16.15 -1.89 -18.85
N GLU A 305 16.11 -1.88 -20.17
CA GLU A 305 14.92 -2.21 -20.95
C GLU A 305 14.40 -3.63 -20.71
N ALA A 306 15.27 -4.60 -20.47
CA ALA A 306 14.90 -6.00 -20.25
C ALA A 306 14.24 -6.22 -18.86
N SER A 307 14.47 -5.31 -17.93
CA SER A 307 13.91 -5.31 -16.59
C SER A 307 12.54 -4.65 -16.52
N PHE A 308 12.16 -3.83 -17.52
CA PHE A 308 10.89 -3.12 -17.57
C PHE A 308 9.71 -4.11 -17.71
N ALA A 309 9.09 -4.46 -16.59
CA ALA A 309 7.93 -5.34 -16.55
C ALA A 309 6.70 -4.68 -17.19
N LEU A 310 5.81 -5.49 -17.79
CA LEU A 310 4.60 -5.01 -18.49
C LEU A 310 4.87 -4.00 -19.62
N ARG A 311 6.10 -3.89 -20.09
CA ARG A 311 6.51 -2.89 -21.09
C ARG A 311 5.60 -2.88 -22.32
N HIS A 312 5.32 -4.03 -22.89
CA HIS A 312 4.49 -4.13 -24.10
C HIS A 312 3.07 -3.63 -23.84
N GLN A 313 2.44 -4.08 -22.75
CA GLN A 313 1.11 -3.64 -22.36
C GLN A 313 1.06 -2.13 -22.13
N VAL A 314 1.97 -1.61 -21.33
CA VAL A 314 2.00 -0.19 -20.95
C VAL A 314 2.21 0.71 -22.17
N LEU A 315 3.14 0.36 -23.06
CA LEU A 315 3.40 1.14 -24.28
C LEU A 315 2.26 1.06 -25.28
N ASP A 316 1.58 -0.08 -25.40
CA ASP A 316 0.41 -0.24 -26.24
C ASP A 316 -0.79 0.55 -25.69
N ASP A 317 -0.97 0.58 -24.36
CA ASP A 317 -2.03 1.39 -23.73
C ASP A 317 -1.78 2.89 -23.94
N VAL A 318 -0.54 3.35 -23.74
CA VAL A 318 -0.17 4.77 -23.97
C VAL A 318 -0.35 5.17 -25.44
N ARG A 319 0.08 4.33 -26.40
CA ARG A 319 -0.09 4.63 -27.83
C ARG A 319 -1.55 4.75 -28.25
N ALA A 320 -2.43 4.05 -27.57
CA ALA A 320 -3.88 4.10 -27.84
C ALA A 320 -4.56 5.35 -27.25
N LEU A 321 -3.88 6.09 -26.37
CA LEU A 321 -4.36 7.32 -25.75
C LEU A 321 -3.91 8.54 -26.57
N PRO A 322 -4.82 9.43 -27.04
CA PRO A 322 -4.50 10.47 -28.01
C PRO A 322 -3.57 11.57 -27.47
N ASN A 323 -3.54 11.78 -26.17
CA ASN A 323 -2.79 12.84 -25.50
C ASN A 323 -1.87 12.26 -24.40
N ALA A 324 -1.20 11.15 -24.70
CA ALA A 324 -0.32 10.51 -23.74
C ALA A 324 1.14 10.56 -24.20
N ALA A 325 2.05 10.77 -23.23
CA ALA A 325 3.51 10.78 -23.42
C ALA A 325 4.20 9.78 -22.48
N VAL A 326 5.32 9.23 -22.92
CA VAL A 326 6.15 8.29 -22.13
C VAL A 326 7.60 8.73 -22.11
N HIS A 327 8.15 8.82 -20.91
CA HIS A 327 9.57 8.99 -20.69
C HIS A 327 10.11 7.86 -19.82
N VAL A 328 11.23 7.27 -20.23
CA VAL A 328 11.88 6.18 -19.48
C VAL A 328 13.29 6.55 -19.08
N TRP A 329 13.72 6.11 -17.91
CA TRP A 329 15.09 6.25 -17.39
C TRP A 329 15.68 4.87 -17.15
N TYR A 330 16.87 4.64 -17.70
CA TYR A 330 17.63 3.42 -17.48
C TYR A 330 18.97 3.70 -16.83
N GLU A 331 19.31 2.93 -15.78
CA GLU A 331 20.63 2.99 -15.15
C GLU A 331 21.72 2.55 -16.13
N SER A 332 21.39 1.62 -17.04
CA SER A 332 22.26 1.11 -18.09
C SER A 332 21.49 0.89 -19.40
N GLY A 333 22.15 1.06 -20.54
CA GLY A 333 21.53 0.78 -21.86
C GLY A 333 20.53 1.84 -22.33
N ALA A 334 20.81 3.13 -22.07
CA ALA A 334 19.98 4.25 -22.52
C ALA A 334 19.95 4.44 -24.07
N ASP A 335 20.68 3.64 -24.83
CA ASP A 335 20.65 3.61 -26.31
C ASP A 335 19.46 2.81 -26.87
N SER A 336 18.42 2.64 -26.05
CA SER A 336 17.19 1.92 -26.42
C SER A 336 16.47 2.60 -27.58
N ALA A 337 16.04 1.81 -28.56
CA ALA A 337 15.23 2.26 -29.69
C ALA A 337 13.71 2.16 -29.42
N LEU A 338 13.29 2.21 -28.15
CA LEU A 338 11.89 2.20 -27.81
C LEU A 338 11.14 3.37 -28.44
N PRO A 339 9.93 3.16 -28.94
CA PRO A 339 9.09 4.23 -29.51
C PRO A 339 8.38 5.00 -28.37
N VAL A 340 9.16 5.80 -27.65
CA VAL A 340 8.73 6.63 -26.52
C VAL A 340 9.19 8.07 -26.74
N ASP A 341 8.62 9.03 -26.02
CA ASP A 341 8.92 10.45 -26.18
C ASP A 341 10.31 10.82 -25.67
N GLY A 342 10.85 10.04 -24.72
CA GLY A 342 12.22 10.21 -24.24
C GLY A 342 12.80 8.96 -23.58
N VAL A 343 14.05 8.64 -23.96
CA VAL A 343 14.89 7.67 -23.24
C VAL A 343 16.05 8.44 -22.59
N HIS A 344 16.18 8.29 -21.28
CA HIS A 344 17.13 9.03 -20.47
C HIS A 344 18.08 8.06 -19.74
N ALA A 345 19.32 8.49 -19.50
CA ALA A 345 20.28 7.74 -18.72
C ALA A 345 20.20 8.14 -17.23
N GLY A 346 20.40 7.17 -16.35
CA GLY A 346 20.51 7.39 -14.92
C GLY A 346 19.18 7.40 -14.17
N THR A 347 19.12 8.19 -13.10
CA THR A 347 17.92 8.29 -12.23
C THR A 347 16.87 9.22 -12.82
N MET A 348 15.61 8.99 -12.49
CA MET A 348 14.49 9.82 -12.96
C MET A 348 14.66 11.28 -12.49
N ASP A 349 14.63 12.18 -13.46
CA ASP A 349 14.58 13.63 -13.24
C ASP A 349 13.26 14.18 -13.77
N VAL A 350 12.33 14.45 -12.87
CA VAL A 350 11.01 15.00 -13.23
C VAL A 350 11.08 16.45 -13.70
N THR A 351 12.23 17.14 -13.52
CA THR A 351 12.41 18.52 -13.99
C THR A 351 12.76 18.57 -15.48
N ALA A 352 13.22 17.47 -16.05
CA ALA A 352 13.59 17.35 -17.46
C ALA A 352 12.40 17.15 -18.42
N VAL A 353 11.16 17.08 -17.88
CA VAL A 353 9.95 16.76 -18.64
C VAL A 353 8.87 17.82 -18.38
N ASP A 354 8.16 18.21 -19.43
CA ASP A 354 6.96 19.02 -19.31
C ASP A 354 5.82 18.19 -18.76
N LEU A 355 5.21 18.66 -17.68
CA LEU A 355 4.12 17.99 -17.01
C LEU A 355 2.81 18.75 -17.21
N PRO A 356 1.68 18.08 -17.40
CA PRO A 356 0.40 18.74 -17.66
C PRO A 356 -0.09 19.51 -16.42
N ASP A 357 -0.65 20.69 -16.67
CA ASP A 357 -1.21 21.55 -15.62
C ASP A 357 -2.41 20.87 -14.92
N GLY A 358 -2.53 21.07 -13.63
CA GLY A 358 -3.65 20.57 -12.84
C GLY A 358 -3.72 19.04 -12.71
N ALA A 359 -2.63 18.34 -13.00
CA ALA A 359 -2.58 16.88 -12.96
C ALA A 359 -2.68 16.32 -11.55
N ALA A 360 -3.19 15.09 -11.45
CA ALA A 360 -2.97 14.18 -10.33
C ALA A 360 -1.67 13.42 -10.53
N TYR A 361 -0.91 13.22 -9.47
CA TYR A 361 0.37 12.53 -9.51
C TYR A 361 0.27 11.23 -8.72
N TYR A 362 0.74 10.14 -9.33
CA TYR A 362 0.72 8.81 -8.74
C TYR A 362 2.13 8.24 -8.73
N LEU A 363 2.64 7.92 -7.54
CA LEU A 363 4.00 7.41 -7.36
C LEU A 363 3.97 5.97 -6.85
N CYS A 364 4.82 5.10 -7.40
CA CYS A 364 5.07 3.77 -6.87
C CYS A 364 6.45 3.27 -7.25
N GLY A 365 7.18 2.74 -6.26
CA GLY A 365 8.54 2.23 -6.45
C GLY A 365 9.27 2.11 -5.11
N PRO A 366 10.60 1.92 -5.13
CA PRO A 366 11.42 1.96 -3.92
C PRO A 366 11.23 3.26 -3.14
N LEU A 367 11.26 3.16 -1.80
CA LEU A 367 11.01 4.33 -0.95
C LEU A 367 11.93 5.54 -1.27
N PRO A 368 13.26 5.37 -1.47
CA PRO A 368 14.12 6.50 -1.84
C PRO A 368 13.71 7.16 -3.16
N PHE A 369 13.26 6.37 -4.15
CA PHE A 369 12.75 6.88 -5.42
C PHE A 369 11.51 7.76 -5.19
N MET A 370 10.52 7.26 -4.47
CA MET A 370 9.29 8.00 -4.21
C MET A 370 9.55 9.28 -3.42
N GLN A 371 10.47 9.24 -2.46
CA GLN A 371 10.89 10.42 -1.69
C GLN A 371 11.53 11.49 -2.58
N ALA A 372 12.47 11.09 -3.44
CA ALA A 372 13.15 12.01 -4.36
C ALA A 372 12.17 12.65 -5.36
N VAL A 373 11.32 11.84 -6.00
CA VAL A 373 10.31 12.33 -6.96
C VAL A 373 9.31 13.26 -6.29
N ARG A 374 8.79 12.89 -5.09
CA ARG A 374 7.85 13.76 -4.38
C ARG A 374 8.46 15.10 -4.00
N SER A 375 9.70 15.10 -3.50
CA SER A 375 10.41 16.33 -3.15
C SER A 375 10.59 17.24 -4.38
N ALA A 376 11.05 16.69 -5.49
CA ALA A 376 11.23 17.43 -6.73
C ALA A 376 9.90 18.00 -7.28
N LEU A 377 8.80 17.25 -7.18
CA LEU A 377 7.46 17.74 -7.56
C LEU A 377 7.02 18.91 -6.67
N ILE A 378 7.22 18.81 -5.35
CA ILE A 378 6.89 19.89 -4.41
C ILE A 378 7.73 21.14 -4.70
N GLU A 379 9.02 20.98 -4.96
CA GLU A 379 9.93 22.09 -5.37
C GLU A 379 9.49 22.77 -6.68
N ARG A 380 8.82 22.02 -7.57
CA ARG A 380 8.17 22.57 -8.79
C ARG A 380 6.82 23.26 -8.49
N GLY A 381 6.38 23.33 -7.24
CA GLY A 381 5.12 23.97 -6.84
C GLY A 381 3.89 23.06 -6.90
N ILE A 382 4.06 21.74 -7.07
CA ILE A 382 2.95 20.79 -7.02
C ILE A 382 2.52 20.62 -5.56
N ARG A 383 1.22 20.78 -5.33
CA ARG A 383 0.67 20.70 -3.95
C ARG A 383 0.77 19.25 -3.45
N PRO A 384 1.20 19.03 -2.19
CA PRO A 384 1.31 17.68 -1.60
C PRO A 384 0.04 16.83 -1.74
N GLN A 385 -1.13 17.46 -1.67
CA GLN A 385 -2.43 16.79 -1.79
C GLN A 385 -2.74 16.25 -3.19
N ASP A 386 -2.08 16.74 -4.23
CA ASP A 386 -2.20 16.25 -5.61
C ASP A 386 -1.26 15.07 -5.88
N ILE A 387 -0.39 14.71 -4.92
CA ILE A 387 0.58 13.63 -5.03
C ILE A 387 0.11 12.47 -4.15
N GLN A 388 -0.27 11.37 -4.79
CA GLN A 388 -0.60 10.10 -4.15
C GLN A 388 0.56 9.12 -4.33
N TYR A 389 0.72 8.19 -3.40
CA TYR A 389 1.76 7.17 -3.50
C TYR A 389 1.29 5.82 -2.97
N GLU A 390 1.73 4.73 -3.60
CA GLU A 390 1.47 3.36 -3.18
C GLU A 390 2.77 2.73 -2.65
N VAL A 391 2.72 2.14 -1.45
CA VAL A 391 3.85 1.48 -0.82
C VAL A 391 3.67 -0.03 -0.84
N PHE A 392 4.59 -0.76 -1.47
CA PHE A 392 4.61 -2.21 -1.44
C PHE A 392 5.24 -2.72 -0.13
N GLY A 393 4.39 -2.93 0.85
CA GLY A 393 4.80 -3.36 2.18
C GLY A 393 4.22 -2.49 3.29
N PRO A 394 4.86 -2.49 4.47
CA PRO A 394 4.51 -1.57 5.55
C PRO A 394 4.89 -0.14 5.19
N ASP A 395 3.96 0.80 5.36
CA ASP A 395 4.25 2.22 5.11
C ASP A 395 5.10 2.80 6.25
N LEU A 396 6.40 2.92 6.00
CA LEU A 396 7.35 3.53 6.92
C LEU A 396 7.56 5.03 6.65
N TRP A 397 7.03 5.54 5.55
CA TRP A 397 7.25 6.92 5.13
C TRP A 397 6.30 7.90 5.78
N GLN A 398 5.01 7.59 5.76
CA GLN A 398 3.96 8.43 6.34
C GLN A 398 4.09 9.91 5.90
N ALA A 399 4.39 10.13 4.60
CA ALA A 399 4.72 11.44 4.04
C ALA A 399 3.63 12.50 4.28
N ASP A 400 2.37 12.05 4.30
CA ASP A 400 1.22 12.95 4.43
C ASP A 400 1.05 13.54 5.84
N PHE A 401 1.76 13.00 6.85
CA PHE A 401 1.74 13.50 8.23
C PHE A 401 2.75 14.60 8.52
N ARG A 402 3.83 14.64 7.74
CA ARG A 402 4.93 15.58 7.97
C ARG A 402 4.71 16.93 7.30
N THR A 403 3.67 17.06 6.45
CA THR A 403 3.51 18.20 5.54
C THR A 403 2.11 18.85 5.55
N GLU A 404 1.17 18.45 6.41
CA GLU A 404 -0.05 19.26 6.59
C GLU A 404 0.31 20.52 7.41
N PRO A 405 0.29 21.75 6.82
CA PRO A 405 0.40 22.97 7.60
C PRO A 405 -0.80 23.04 8.55
N ALA A 406 -0.58 23.50 9.77
CA ALA A 406 -1.65 23.76 10.71
C ALA A 406 -2.72 24.64 10.02
N PRO A 407 -4.02 24.34 10.13
CA PRO A 407 -5.05 25.22 9.63
C PRO A 407 -5.02 26.53 10.43
N GLY A 408 -4.51 27.60 9.84
CA GLY A 408 -4.52 28.88 10.51
C GLY A 408 -3.42 29.90 10.20
N SER A 409 -2.52 29.66 9.22
CA SER A 409 -1.62 30.72 8.75
C SER A 409 -2.06 31.27 7.39
N GLY A 410 -3.33 31.66 7.30
CA GLY A 410 -3.77 32.63 6.31
C GLY A 410 -3.47 33.99 6.86
N GLU A 411 -2.37 34.61 6.50
CA GLU A 411 -2.19 36.05 6.65
C GLU A 411 -3.24 36.73 5.77
N ASP A 412 -4.15 37.45 6.43
CA ASP A 412 -4.90 38.54 5.83
C ASP A 412 -3.88 39.55 5.28
N ALA A 413 -3.83 39.74 3.98
CA ALA A 413 -3.36 40.94 3.31
C ALA A 413 -4.03 41.06 1.93
#